data_c39d2d993dd00876a01df19e70e26196
#
_entry.id   c39d2d993dd00876a01df19e70e26196
#
_cell.length_a   1.000
_cell.length_b   1.000
_cell.length_c   1.000
_cell.angle_alpha   90.00
_cell.angle_beta   90.00
_cell.angle_gamma   90.00
#
_symmetry.space_group_name_H-M   'P 1'
#
loop_
_entity.id
_entity.type
_entity.pdbx_description
1 polymer ?
#
loop_
_entity_poly.entity_id
_entity_poly.type
_entity_poly.pdbx_seq_one_letter_code
_entity_poly.pdbx_strand_id
1 'polypeptide(L)'
;MARPDKAAAVAEITEKFRASNAAVLTEYRGLTVKQVKTLRRSLGANAQYAVVKNTLTKIAANEAGITELDDQFNGPTAVAFVTGDPVESAKALRDFAKENPALIIKGGVLDGKALSADDIKKLADLESREVLLAKLAGAMKGKQSQAAALFQALPSKLVRTVEALRVKVEQGGAGTPAPAEDAAAE
;
A
#
# COMPACT_ATOMS: atom_id res chain seq x y z
N MET A 1 35.98 23.11 -5.57
CA MET A 1 36.23 21.64 -5.65
C MET A 1 35.72 20.98 -4.42
N ALA A 2 34.83 19.97 -4.55
CA ALA A 2 34.34 19.20 -3.41
C ALA A 2 35.51 18.36 -2.85
N ARG A 3 35.67 18.32 -1.52
CA ARG A 3 36.67 17.43 -0.89
C ARG A 3 36.32 15.99 -1.25
N PRO A 4 37.32 15.12 -1.52
CA PRO A 4 37.08 13.72 -1.93
C PRO A 4 36.11 12.97 -1.00
N ASP A 5 36.18 13.22 0.31
CA ASP A 5 35.27 12.63 1.30
C ASP A 5 33.79 13.00 1.08
N LYS A 6 33.53 14.23 0.59
CA LYS A 6 32.16 14.65 0.31
C LYS A 6 31.60 14.02 -0.97
N ALA A 7 32.44 13.87 -1.99
CA ALA A 7 32.05 13.22 -3.23
C ALA A 7 31.76 11.71 -2.99
N ALA A 8 32.59 11.04 -2.17
CA ALA A 8 32.34 9.67 -1.78
C ALA A 8 31.03 9.52 -0.99
N ALA A 9 30.74 10.45 -0.06
CA ALA A 9 29.49 10.41 0.70
C ALA A 9 28.28 10.69 -0.19
N VAL A 10 28.35 11.59 -1.18
CA VAL A 10 27.27 11.81 -2.16
C VAL A 10 27.06 10.55 -2.98
N ALA A 11 28.10 9.94 -3.51
CA ALA A 11 28.01 8.71 -4.29
C ALA A 11 27.35 7.56 -3.49
N GLU A 12 27.74 7.38 -2.24
CA GLU A 12 27.12 6.36 -1.35
C GLU A 12 25.62 6.61 -1.14
N ILE A 13 25.23 7.87 -0.92
CA ILE A 13 23.82 8.23 -0.73
C ILE A 13 23.04 8.07 -2.04
N THR A 14 23.64 8.44 -3.19
CA THR A 14 23.03 8.26 -4.52
C THR A 14 22.79 6.78 -4.83
N GLU A 15 23.76 5.91 -4.52
CA GLU A 15 23.58 4.46 -4.66
C GLU A 15 22.44 3.93 -3.77
N LYS A 16 22.35 4.41 -2.52
CA LYS A 16 21.25 4.04 -1.63
C LYS A 16 19.88 4.49 -2.16
N PHE A 17 19.78 5.68 -2.74
CA PHE A 17 18.55 6.13 -3.40
C PHE A 17 18.19 5.25 -4.60
N ARG A 18 19.16 4.88 -5.43
CA ARG A 18 18.93 4.02 -6.60
C ARG A 18 18.58 2.57 -6.23
N ALA A 19 19.14 2.06 -5.15
CA ALA A 19 18.88 0.71 -4.66
C ALA A 19 17.55 0.62 -3.87
N SER A 20 17.00 1.74 -3.42
CA SER A 20 15.76 1.77 -2.64
C SER A 20 14.55 2.00 -3.53
N ASN A 21 13.46 1.27 -3.24
CA ASN A 21 12.15 1.45 -3.90
C ASN A 21 11.43 2.68 -3.35
N ALA A 22 11.69 3.03 -2.08
CA ALA A 22 11.13 4.21 -1.44
C ALA A 22 12.14 4.85 -0.48
N ALA A 23 12.01 6.15 -0.27
CA ALA A 23 12.77 6.90 0.72
C ALA A 23 11.82 7.76 1.55
N VAL A 24 11.86 7.60 2.87
CA VAL A 24 11.01 8.36 3.81
C VAL A 24 11.88 9.33 4.59
N LEU A 25 11.49 10.61 4.56
CA LEU A 25 12.15 11.69 5.28
C LEU A 25 11.50 11.88 6.65
N THR A 26 12.31 11.86 7.69
CA THR A 26 11.87 12.04 9.07
C THR A 26 12.72 13.07 9.80
N GLU A 27 12.13 13.74 10.79
CA GLU A 27 12.87 14.55 11.73
C GLU A 27 13.13 13.72 12.99
N TYR A 28 14.40 13.66 13.40
CA TYR A 28 14.83 12.86 14.56
C TYR A 28 15.13 13.70 15.81
N ARG A 29 14.88 14.98 15.78
CA ARG A 29 15.18 15.89 16.89
C ARG A 29 14.41 15.48 18.15
N GLY A 30 15.14 15.25 19.24
CA GLY A 30 14.56 14.82 20.52
C GLY A 30 14.54 13.31 20.75
N LEU A 31 14.96 12.52 19.76
CA LEU A 31 15.12 11.05 19.95
C LEU A 31 16.45 10.73 20.64
N THR A 32 16.38 9.79 21.58
CA THR A 32 17.57 9.23 22.23
C THR A 32 18.22 8.17 21.34
N VAL A 33 19.52 7.93 21.53
CA VAL A 33 20.26 6.88 20.78
C VAL A 33 19.61 5.50 20.96
N LYS A 34 19.05 5.23 22.15
CA LYS A 34 18.34 3.96 22.43
C LYS A 34 17.09 3.83 21.56
N GLN A 35 16.31 4.88 21.41
CA GLN A 35 15.11 4.91 20.57
C GLN A 35 15.45 4.73 19.09
N VAL A 36 16.49 5.42 18.58
CA VAL A 36 16.96 5.24 17.20
C VAL A 36 17.44 3.80 16.95
N LYS A 37 18.10 3.18 17.95
CA LYS A 37 18.51 1.76 17.84
C LYS A 37 17.28 0.83 17.79
N THR A 38 16.24 1.11 18.56
CA THR A 38 14.98 0.36 18.53
C THR A 38 14.30 0.52 17.17
N LEU A 39 14.22 1.75 16.64
CA LEU A 39 13.68 2.02 15.30
C LEU A 39 14.43 1.24 14.21
N ARG A 40 15.76 1.25 14.23
CA ARG A 40 16.56 0.46 13.28
C ARG A 40 16.28 -1.04 13.36
N ARG A 41 16.00 -1.55 14.56
CA ARG A 41 15.63 -2.96 14.75
C ARG A 41 14.22 -3.27 14.24
N SER A 42 13.26 -2.37 14.45
CA SER A 42 11.89 -2.54 13.95
C SER A 42 11.79 -2.47 12.42
N LEU A 43 12.63 -1.65 11.78
CA LEU A 43 12.76 -1.60 10.32
C LEU A 43 13.43 -2.86 9.73
N GLY A 44 14.25 -3.55 10.52
CA GLY A 44 14.91 -4.82 10.15
C GLY A 44 15.78 -4.71 8.90
N ALA A 45 15.68 -5.72 8.03
CA ALA A 45 16.38 -5.77 6.74
C ALA A 45 15.66 -4.99 5.62
N ASN A 46 14.39 -4.61 5.84
CA ASN A 46 13.55 -3.99 4.82
C ASN A 46 13.87 -2.51 4.58
N ALA A 47 14.46 -1.84 5.58
CA ALA A 47 14.83 -0.43 5.43
C ALA A 47 16.09 -0.06 6.24
N GLN A 48 16.93 0.78 5.64
CA GLN A 48 18.11 1.34 6.28
C GLN A 48 17.83 2.76 6.77
N TYR A 49 17.87 2.98 8.08
CA TYR A 49 17.70 4.31 8.68
C TYR A 49 19.04 5.01 8.86
N ALA A 50 19.27 6.08 8.11
CA ALA A 50 20.50 6.86 8.12
C ALA A 50 20.23 8.33 8.45
N VAL A 51 21.07 8.90 9.35
CA VAL A 51 21.10 10.34 9.59
C VAL A 51 22.04 10.95 8.57
N VAL A 52 21.56 11.87 7.77
CA VAL A 52 22.27 12.42 6.63
C VAL A 52 22.34 13.95 6.69
N LYS A 53 23.30 14.52 5.97
CA LYS A 53 23.47 15.95 5.86
C LYS A 53 22.61 16.48 4.70
N ASN A 54 21.65 17.34 4.97
CA ASN A 54 20.68 17.83 3.97
C ASN A 54 21.33 18.30 2.67
N THR A 55 22.44 19.05 2.75
CA THR A 55 23.13 19.56 1.56
C THR A 55 23.71 18.47 0.66
N LEU A 56 24.22 17.37 1.25
CA LEU A 56 24.76 16.24 0.48
C LEU A 56 23.63 15.38 -0.06
N THR A 57 22.58 15.20 0.74
CA THR A 57 21.41 14.43 0.34
C THR A 57 20.64 15.10 -0.79
N LYS A 58 20.55 16.44 -0.81
CA LYS A 58 19.98 17.20 -1.90
C LYS A 58 20.71 16.96 -3.23
N ILE A 59 22.03 17.01 -3.21
CA ILE A 59 22.85 16.73 -4.39
C ILE A 59 22.64 15.28 -4.85
N ALA A 60 22.67 14.33 -3.91
CA ALA A 60 22.49 12.91 -4.20
C ALA A 60 21.08 12.57 -4.74
N ALA A 61 20.04 13.21 -4.21
CA ALA A 61 18.67 13.04 -4.68
C ALA A 61 18.50 13.59 -6.12
N ASN A 62 19.07 14.75 -6.41
CA ASN A 62 19.07 15.34 -7.76
C ASN A 62 19.85 14.46 -8.76
N GLU A 63 20.99 13.89 -8.37
CA GLU A 63 21.75 12.92 -9.19
C GLU A 63 21.00 11.60 -9.40
N ALA A 64 20.13 11.22 -8.45
CA ALA A 64 19.25 10.06 -8.58
C ALA A 64 17.97 10.36 -9.39
N GLY A 65 17.75 11.64 -9.81
CA GLY A 65 16.56 12.04 -10.57
C GLY A 65 15.34 12.41 -9.71
N ILE A 66 15.52 12.58 -8.40
CA ILE A 66 14.45 12.89 -7.44
C ILE A 66 14.56 14.37 -7.06
N THR A 67 13.85 15.23 -7.79
CA THR A 67 13.88 16.71 -7.56
C THR A 67 12.76 17.17 -6.61
N GLU A 68 11.71 16.40 -6.47
CA GLU A 68 10.50 16.77 -5.72
C GLU A 68 10.69 16.85 -4.20
N LEU A 69 11.82 16.35 -3.68
CA LEU A 69 12.13 16.36 -2.24
C LEU A 69 12.86 17.63 -1.79
N ASP A 70 13.24 18.52 -2.69
CA ASP A 70 14.12 19.66 -2.41
C ASP A 70 13.59 20.56 -1.30
N ASP A 71 12.29 20.78 -1.23
CA ASP A 71 11.64 21.63 -0.24
C ASP A 71 11.48 20.95 1.14
N GLN A 72 11.63 19.62 1.21
CA GLN A 72 11.46 18.86 2.44
C GLN A 72 12.75 18.70 3.25
N PHE A 73 13.91 19.03 2.66
CA PHE A 73 15.21 18.96 3.34
C PHE A 73 15.48 20.16 4.26
N ASN A 74 14.54 20.51 5.14
CA ASN A 74 14.67 21.56 6.14
C ASN A 74 14.85 20.96 7.54
N GLY A 75 15.75 21.54 8.37
CA GLY A 75 16.02 21.09 9.74
C GLY A 75 16.75 19.75 9.84
N PRO A 76 16.79 19.12 11.02
CA PRO A 76 17.49 17.85 11.27
C PRO A 76 16.75 16.71 10.59
N THR A 77 17.32 16.17 9.51
CA THR A 77 16.66 15.16 8.67
C THR A 77 17.39 13.83 8.75
N ALA A 78 16.64 12.77 8.89
CA ALA A 78 17.09 11.41 8.68
C ALA A 78 16.26 10.77 7.55
N VAL A 79 16.89 9.90 6.80
CA VAL A 79 16.27 9.20 5.67
C VAL A 79 16.19 7.71 5.98
N ALA A 80 15.00 7.14 5.82
CA ALA A 80 14.78 5.71 5.79
C ALA A 80 14.77 5.25 4.33
N PHE A 81 15.82 4.59 3.89
CA PHE A 81 15.91 3.96 2.57
C PHE A 81 15.26 2.59 2.61
N VAL A 82 14.18 2.41 1.88
CA VAL A 82 13.40 1.17 1.87
C VAL A 82 13.75 0.36 0.63
N THR A 83 14.33 -0.82 0.86
CA THR A 83 14.69 -1.80 -0.18
C THR A 83 13.67 -2.93 -0.27
N GLY A 84 12.94 -3.20 0.81
CA GLY A 84 11.90 -4.21 0.90
C GLY A 84 10.49 -3.66 0.63
N ASP A 85 9.50 -4.15 1.40
CA ASP A 85 8.11 -3.69 1.31
C ASP A 85 7.95 -2.28 1.90
N PRO A 86 7.53 -1.29 1.09
CA PRO A 86 7.31 0.07 1.58
C PRO A 86 6.17 0.16 2.60
N VAL A 87 5.17 -0.72 2.52
CA VAL A 87 4.02 -0.73 3.45
C VAL A 87 4.45 -1.17 4.85
N GLU A 88 5.26 -2.22 4.97
CA GLU A 88 5.78 -2.69 6.27
C GLU A 88 6.67 -1.64 6.92
N SER A 89 7.54 -1.01 6.13
CA SER A 89 8.41 0.05 6.61
C SER A 89 7.63 1.29 7.06
N ALA A 90 6.58 1.67 6.32
CA ALA A 90 5.69 2.76 6.69
C ALA A 90 4.91 2.46 7.99
N LYS A 91 4.44 1.21 8.18
CA LYS A 91 3.81 0.75 9.44
C LYS A 91 4.76 0.87 10.61
N ALA A 92 5.98 0.35 10.47
CA ALA A 92 6.98 0.41 11.53
C ALA A 92 7.31 1.87 11.92
N LEU A 93 7.43 2.78 10.94
CA LEU A 93 7.66 4.20 11.18
C LEU A 93 6.46 4.87 11.87
N ARG A 94 5.24 4.56 11.43
CA ARG A 94 4.01 5.09 12.04
C ARG A 94 3.84 4.63 13.48
N ASP A 95 4.02 3.33 13.73
CA ASP A 95 3.82 2.76 15.06
C ASP A 95 4.90 3.29 16.03
N PHE A 96 6.13 3.42 15.56
CA PHE A 96 7.18 4.08 16.33
C PHE A 96 6.88 5.56 16.58
N ALA A 97 6.33 6.29 15.60
CA ALA A 97 5.95 7.71 15.77
C ALA A 97 4.80 7.88 16.78
N LYS A 98 3.89 6.90 16.90
CA LYS A 98 2.84 6.90 17.94
C LYS A 98 3.43 6.75 19.35
N GLU A 99 4.43 5.91 19.51
CA GLU A 99 5.12 5.71 20.79
C GLU A 99 6.06 6.87 21.13
N ASN A 100 6.64 7.50 20.10
CA ASN A 100 7.65 8.55 20.23
C ASN A 100 7.25 9.78 19.40
N PRO A 101 6.48 10.73 19.96
CA PRO A 101 6.01 11.92 19.24
C PRO A 101 7.14 12.86 18.78
N ALA A 102 8.36 12.62 19.22
CA ALA A 102 9.56 13.34 18.75
C ALA A 102 9.95 12.96 17.31
N LEU A 103 9.48 11.80 16.78
CA LEU A 103 9.67 11.44 15.38
C LEU A 103 8.57 12.07 14.52
N ILE A 104 8.95 13.03 13.69
CA ILE A 104 8.03 13.67 12.75
C ILE A 104 8.31 13.15 11.34
N ILE A 105 7.31 12.58 10.69
CA ILE A 105 7.39 12.18 9.28
C ILE A 105 7.10 13.42 8.45
N LYS A 106 8.05 13.83 7.60
CA LYS A 106 7.93 15.01 6.73
C LYS A 106 7.32 14.68 5.39
N GLY A 107 7.72 13.57 4.83
CA GLY A 107 7.32 13.12 3.52
C GLY A 107 8.24 12.03 3.01
N GLY A 108 8.17 11.74 1.72
CA GLY A 108 9.04 10.72 1.12
C GLY A 108 8.86 10.65 -0.38
N VAL A 109 9.52 9.67 -0.98
CA VAL A 109 9.37 9.29 -2.39
C VAL A 109 9.09 7.80 -2.47
N LEU A 110 8.18 7.41 -3.34
CA LEU A 110 7.88 6.04 -3.70
C LEU A 110 7.86 5.94 -5.23
N ASP A 111 8.73 5.10 -5.79
CA ASP A 111 8.86 4.90 -7.24
C ASP A 111 8.99 6.22 -8.03
N GLY A 112 9.75 7.18 -7.48
CA GLY A 112 9.98 8.49 -8.11
C GLY A 112 8.87 9.53 -7.91
N LYS A 113 7.79 9.20 -7.17
CA LYS A 113 6.71 10.15 -6.85
C LYS A 113 6.85 10.66 -5.43
N ALA A 114 6.76 11.97 -5.24
CA ALA A 114 6.73 12.55 -3.91
C ALA A 114 5.45 12.20 -3.17
N LEU A 115 5.60 11.85 -1.91
CA LEU A 115 4.52 11.56 -0.98
C LEU A 115 4.52 12.60 0.14
N SER A 116 3.35 13.09 0.47
CA SER A 116 3.15 13.92 1.66
C SER A 116 3.17 13.07 2.94
N ALA A 117 3.29 13.72 4.08
CA ALA A 117 3.22 13.03 5.38
C ALA A 117 1.89 12.27 5.57
N ASP A 118 0.78 12.79 5.02
CA ASP A 118 -0.53 12.15 5.12
C ASP A 118 -0.65 10.95 4.17
N ASP A 119 0.01 10.99 3.02
CA ASP A 119 0.02 9.84 2.10
C ASP A 119 0.84 8.68 2.67
N ILE A 120 1.93 8.97 3.40
CA ILE A 120 2.71 7.95 4.12
C ILE A 120 1.86 7.32 5.24
N LYS A 121 1.01 8.09 5.93
CA LYS A 121 0.07 7.54 6.91
C LYS A 121 -0.95 6.62 6.24
N LYS A 122 -1.54 7.03 5.11
CA LYS A 122 -2.45 6.19 4.32
C LYS A 122 -1.75 4.91 3.84
N LEU A 123 -0.49 5.02 3.38
CA LEU A 123 0.32 3.87 2.99
C LEU A 123 0.49 2.89 4.16
N ALA A 124 0.72 3.41 5.36
CA ALA A 124 0.84 2.60 6.58
C ALA A 124 -0.48 1.95 7.02
N ASP A 125 -1.63 2.44 6.57
CA ASP A 125 -2.95 1.83 6.82
C ASP A 125 -3.30 0.72 5.83
N LEU A 126 -2.56 0.61 4.71
CA LEU A 126 -2.74 -0.46 3.74
C LEU A 126 -2.31 -1.82 4.31
N GLU A 127 -2.90 -2.87 3.80
CA GLU A 127 -2.47 -4.24 4.10
C GLU A 127 -1.16 -4.58 3.36
N SER A 128 -0.52 -5.70 3.73
CA SER A 128 0.69 -6.13 3.03
C SER A 128 0.41 -6.38 1.54
N ARG A 129 1.43 -6.26 0.70
CA ARG A 129 1.35 -6.47 -0.75
C ARG A 129 0.71 -7.81 -1.11
N GLU A 130 1.06 -8.87 -0.37
CA GLU A 130 0.52 -10.21 -0.61
C GLU A 130 -0.98 -10.28 -0.34
N VAL A 131 -1.45 -9.65 0.74
CA VAL A 131 -2.87 -9.60 1.08
C VAL A 131 -3.66 -8.78 0.06
N LEU A 132 -3.12 -7.66 -0.41
CA LEU A 132 -3.74 -6.85 -1.46
C LEU A 132 -3.85 -7.62 -2.78
N LEU A 133 -2.79 -8.35 -3.18
CA LEU A 133 -2.82 -9.21 -4.36
C LEU A 133 -3.82 -10.37 -4.20
N ALA A 134 -3.89 -10.99 -3.02
CA ALA A 134 -4.87 -12.02 -2.73
C ALA A 134 -6.31 -11.50 -2.80
N LYS A 135 -6.58 -10.30 -2.28
CA LYS A 135 -7.89 -9.63 -2.39
C LYS A 135 -8.24 -9.31 -3.85
N LEU A 136 -7.29 -8.81 -4.62
CA LEU A 136 -7.48 -8.55 -6.05
C LEU A 136 -7.83 -9.84 -6.80
N ALA A 137 -7.05 -10.90 -6.62
CA ALA A 137 -7.31 -12.20 -7.22
C ALA A 137 -8.68 -12.76 -6.78
N GLY A 138 -9.03 -12.63 -5.50
CA GLY A 138 -10.33 -13.02 -4.95
C GLY A 138 -11.48 -12.25 -5.59
N ALA A 139 -11.35 -10.94 -5.76
CA ALA A 139 -12.36 -10.10 -6.41
C ALA A 139 -12.56 -10.50 -7.89
N MET A 140 -11.48 -10.75 -8.63
CA MET A 140 -11.54 -11.22 -10.02
C MET A 140 -12.24 -12.58 -10.12
N LYS A 141 -11.84 -13.54 -9.27
CA LYS A 141 -12.47 -14.87 -9.20
C LYS A 141 -13.94 -14.77 -8.79
N GLY A 142 -14.27 -13.91 -7.84
CA GLY A 142 -15.64 -13.67 -7.41
C GLY A 142 -16.55 -13.19 -8.54
N LYS A 143 -16.06 -12.24 -9.36
CA LYS A 143 -16.80 -11.75 -10.52
C LYS A 143 -17.01 -12.83 -11.60
N GLN A 144 -16.00 -13.66 -11.85
CA GLN A 144 -16.14 -14.81 -12.77
C GLN A 144 -17.18 -15.82 -12.24
N SER A 145 -17.12 -16.15 -10.95
CA SER A 145 -18.09 -17.07 -10.33
C SER A 145 -19.51 -16.50 -10.36
N GLN A 146 -19.66 -15.21 -10.14
CA GLN A 146 -20.96 -14.52 -10.20
C GLN A 146 -21.54 -14.54 -11.63
N ALA A 147 -20.71 -14.31 -12.65
CA ALA A 147 -21.12 -14.42 -14.04
C ALA A 147 -21.56 -15.86 -14.39
N ALA A 148 -20.77 -16.86 -13.98
CA ALA A 148 -21.14 -18.26 -14.19
C ALA A 148 -22.46 -18.63 -13.49
N ALA A 149 -22.66 -18.15 -12.26
CA ALA A 149 -23.90 -18.38 -11.53
C ALA A 149 -25.12 -17.74 -12.22
N LEU A 150 -24.97 -16.55 -12.80
CA LEU A 150 -26.04 -15.91 -13.58
C LEU A 150 -26.41 -16.71 -14.81
N PHE A 151 -25.43 -17.22 -15.57
CA PHE A 151 -25.68 -18.10 -16.71
C PHE A 151 -26.38 -19.41 -16.30
N GLN A 152 -26.06 -19.97 -15.13
CA GLN A 152 -26.64 -21.19 -14.62
C GLN A 152 -28.02 -20.96 -13.98
N ALA A 153 -28.33 -19.73 -13.56
CA ALA A 153 -29.58 -19.41 -12.89
C ALA A 153 -30.80 -19.58 -13.80
N LEU A 154 -30.71 -19.22 -15.09
CA LEU A 154 -31.81 -19.33 -16.04
C LEU A 154 -32.26 -20.80 -16.27
N PRO A 155 -31.38 -21.75 -16.63
CA PRO A 155 -31.76 -23.16 -16.75
C PRO A 155 -32.26 -23.73 -15.45
N SER A 156 -31.62 -23.41 -14.31
CA SER A 156 -32.02 -23.93 -13.00
C SER A 156 -33.41 -23.45 -12.57
N LYS A 157 -33.81 -22.22 -12.89
CA LYS A 157 -35.17 -21.71 -12.66
C LYS A 157 -36.18 -22.48 -13.53
N LEU A 158 -35.90 -22.73 -14.80
CA LEU A 158 -36.77 -23.50 -15.69
C LEU A 158 -36.99 -24.94 -15.16
N VAL A 159 -35.91 -25.61 -14.78
CA VAL A 159 -36.03 -26.97 -14.21
C VAL A 159 -36.89 -26.97 -12.95
N ARG A 160 -36.65 -26.03 -12.04
CA ARG A 160 -37.46 -25.93 -10.80
C ARG A 160 -38.93 -25.63 -11.06
N THR A 161 -39.24 -24.78 -12.06
CA THR A 161 -40.65 -24.49 -12.41
C THR A 161 -41.33 -25.68 -13.05
N VAL A 162 -40.65 -26.46 -13.88
CA VAL A 162 -41.15 -27.69 -14.48
C VAL A 162 -41.38 -28.77 -13.41
N GLU A 163 -40.42 -28.94 -12.49
CA GLU A 163 -40.60 -29.87 -11.35
C GLU A 163 -41.77 -29.48 -10.45
N ALA A 164 -41.91 -28.17 -10.15
CA ALA A 164 -43.01 -27.67 -9.36
C ALA A 164 -44.37 -27.90 -10.06
N LEU A 165 -44.44 -27.75 -11.40
CA LEU A 165 -45.61 -28.08 -12.19
C LEU A 165 -45.91 -29.59 -12.17
N ARG A 166 -44.90 -30.44 -12.34
CA ARG A 166 -45.02 -31.87 -12.26
C ARG A 166 -45.60 -32.32 -10.94
N VAL A 167 -45.04 -31.81 -9.82
CA VAL A 167 -45.56 -32.15 -8.47
C VAL A 167 -47.00 -31.70 -8.29
N LYS A 168 -47.37 -30.52 -8.80
CA LYS A 168 -48.77 -30.05 -8.76
C LYS A 168 -49.72 -30.90 -9.58
N VAL A 169 -49.29 -31.39 -10.75
CA VAL A 169 -50.09 -32.30 -11.58
C VAL A 169 -50.23 -33.65 -10.93
N GLU A 170 -49.16 -34.21 -10.36
CA GLU A 170 -49.16 -35.48 -9.62
C GLU A 170 -50.01 -35.45 -8.34
N GLN A 171 -50.14 -34.28 -7.70
CA GLN A 171 -50.98 -34.09 -6.51
C GLN A 171 -52.48 -33.78 -6.85
N GLY A 172 -52.89 -33.92 -8.12
CA GLY A 172 -54.30 -33.83 -8.54
C GLY A 172 -54.87 -32.41 -8.61
N GLY A 173 -54.01 -31.44 -8.70
CA GLY A 173 -54.42 -30.02 -8.85
C GLY A 173 -54.43 -29.57 -10.31
N ALA A 174 -55.55 -29.75 -11.02
CA ALA A 174 -55.82 -29.00 -12.23
C ALA A 174 -56.02 -27.50 -11.89
N GLY A 175 -54.95 -26.79 -11.69
CA GLY A 175 -54.98 -25.32 -11.41
C GLY A 175 -54.46 -24.57 -12.60
N THR A 176 -55.26 -23.75 -13.19
CA THR A 176 -55.01 -22.75 -14.22
C THR A 176 -53.71 -21.99 -13.97
N PRO A 177 -52.83 -21.78 -14.97
CA PRO A 177 -51.64 -20.96 -14.79
C PRO A 177 -52.02 -19.51 -14.53
N ALA A 178 -51.66 -18.99 -13.38
CA ALA A 178 -51.74 -17.58 -13.10
C ALA A 178 -50.78 -16.80 -14.03
N PRO A 179 -51.21 -15.65 -14.57
CA PRO A 179 -50.37 -14.83 -15.42
C PRO A 179 -49.14 -14.32 -14.65
N ALA A 180 -48.02 -14.33 -15.33
CA ALA A 180 -46.78 -13.75 -14.83
C ALA A 180 -46.99 -12.23 -14.70
N GLU A 181 -47.11 -11.74 -13.48
CA GLU A 181 -46.96 -10.33 -13.19
C GLU A 181 -45.52 -9.91 -13.38
N ASP A 182 -45.34 -8.93 -14.26
CA ASP A 182 -44.17 -8.12 -14.47
C ASP A 182 -43.61 -7.59 -13.12
N ALA A 183 -42.39 -7.91 -12.82
CA ALA A 183 -41.56 -7.13 -11.92
C ALA A 183 -40.37 -6.60 -12.71
N ALA A 184 -40.65 -5.64 -13.57
CA ALA A 184 -39.70 -4.62 -13.96
C ALA A 184 -39.91 -3.47 -12.96
N ALA A 185 -38.92 -3.23 -12.10
CA ALA A 185 -38.62 -1.90 -11.53
C ALA A 185 -37.49 -2.04 -10.50
N GLU A 186 -36.50 -1.24 -10.77
CA GLU A 186 -35.38 -0.67 -10.03
C GLU A 186 -34.10 -1.49 -9.86
#